data_20f9a354e438f183ac96804343283f48
#
_entry.id   20f9a354e438f183ac96804343283f48
#
_cell.length_a   1.000
_cell.length_b   1.000
_cell.length_c   1.000
_cell.angle_alpha   90.00
_cell.angle_beta   90.00
_cell.angle_gamma   90.00
#
_symmetry.space_group_name_H-M   'P 1'
#
loop_
_entity.id
_entity.type
_entity.pdbx_description
1 polymer ?
#
loop_
_entity_poly.entity_id
_entity_poly.type
_entity_poly.pdbx_seq_one_letter_code
_entity_poly.pdbx_strand_id
1 'polypeptide(L)'
;MLILTNAHEQVTILSKISQNDCGKCDRTQAIRCYQCSSDTDPKGEDLCGAYEKFDKDKNIAVDCNSEESYMPGTFCVKITRQSPRGFIWDGRWRQVIRRCSSVASTGVTGVCNWGVYENGVYWEECSCSENSCNTASTLSSFSIIILLSLTISIIIFSLR
;
A
#
# COMPACT_ATOMS: atom_id res chain seq x y z
N MET A 1 -59.27 10.72 -0.76
CA MET A 1 -58.80 10.91 0.64
C MET A 1 -57.30 10.76 0.66
N LEU A 2 -56.58 11.87 0.49
CA LEU A 2 -55.13 11.92 0.41
C LEU A 2 -54.58 12.00 1.85
N ILE A 3 -53.88 10.97 2.27
CA ILE A 3 -53.18 10.95 3.56
C ILE A 3 -51.85 11.71 3.34
N LEU A 4 -51.79 12.93 3.85
CA LEU A 4 -50.58 13.70 3.99
C LEU A 4 -49.72 13.07 5.10
N THR A 5 -48.81 12.15 4.77
CA THR A 5 -47.81 11.69 5.68
C THR A 5 -46.76 12.77 5.90
N ASN A 6 -46.54 13.12 7.14
CA ASN A 6 -45.75 14.24 7.61
C ASN A 6 -44.27 14.04 7.21
N ALA A 7 -43.65 15.05 6.62
CA ALA A 7 -42.23 15.00 6.15
C ALA A 7 -41.22 14.58 7.26
N HIS A 8 -41.58 14.83 8.51
CA HIS A 8 -40.78 14.46 9.66
C HIS A 8 -40.72 12.93 9.92
N GLU A 9 -41.79 12.22 9.55
CA GLU A 9 -41.89 10.74 9.70
C GLU A 9 -41.10 10.02 8.61
N GLN A 10 -41.06 10.58 7.40
CA GLN A 10 -40.26 10.06 6.28
C GLN A 10 -38.75 10.18 6.55
N VAL A 11 -38.30 11.26 7.15
CA VAL A 11 -36.88 11.45 7.54
C VAL A 11 -36.45 10.43 8.62
N THR A 12 -37.33 10.13 9.56
CA THR A 12 -37.08 9.17 10.63
C THR A 12 -37.03 7.73 10.11
N ILE A 13 -37.84 7.38 9.13
CA ILE A 13 -37.84 6.06 8.48
C ILE A 13 -36.58 5.89 7.62
N LEU A 14 -36.19 6.90 6.85
CA LEU A 14 -34.96 6.87 6.05
C LEU A 14 -33.71 6.78 6.92
N SER A 15 -33.67 7.43 8.09
CA SER A 15 -32.56 7.35 9.03
C SER A 15 -32.45 5.95 9.67
N LYS A 16 -33.59 5.29 9.92
CA LYS A 16 -33.61 3.91 10.46
C LYS A 16 -33.24 2.86 9.41
N ILE A 17 -33.58 3.05 8.15
CA ILE A 17 -33.21 2.14 7.05
C ILE A 17 -31.71 2.22 6.79
N SER A 18 -31.11 3.40 6.89
CA SER A 18 -29.66 3.60 6.73
C SER A 18 -28.82 2.96 7.84
N GLN A 19 -29.41 2.66 9.00
CA GLN A 19 -28.68 2.04 10.14
C GLN A 19 -28.76 0.51 10.17
N ASN A 20 -29.71 -0.12 9.47
CA ASN A 20 -29.96 -1.55 9.58
C ASN A 20 -29.40 -2.39 8.42
N ASP A 21 -28.88 -1.79 7.35
CA ASP A 21 -28.38 -2.52 6.17
C ASP A 21 -26.86 -2.69 6.14
N CYS A 22 -26.15 -2.23 7.16
CA CYS A 22 -24.74 -2.57 7.35
C CYS A 22 -24.62 -3.83 8.22
N GLY A 23 -25.12 -4.97 7.71
CA GLY A 23 -24.85 -6.28 8.28
C GLY A 23 -23.34 -6.52 8.27
N LYS A 24 -22.68 -6.34 9.44
CA LYS A 24 -21.25 -6.49 9.65
C LYS A 24 -20.35 -5.51 8.88
N CYS A 25 -20.60 -4.22 8.97
CA CYS A 25 -19.50 -3.28 9.00
C CYS A 25 -18.79 -3.47 10.34
N ASP A 26 -17.83 -4.36 10.39
CA ASP A 26 -16.87 -4.40 11.48
C ASP A 26 -16.00 -3.14 11.36
N ARG A 27 -16.48 -2.06 12.00
CA ARG A 27 -15.85 -0.72 11.98
C ARG A 27 -14.58 -0.65 12.79
N THR A 28 -14.06 -1.77 13.23
CA THR A 28 -13.01 -1.79 14.25
C THR A 28 -11.75 -2.51 13.83
N GLN A 29 -11.66 -3.10 12.64
CA GLN A 29 -10.40 -3.64 12.23
C GLN A 29 -9.57 -2.54 11.56
N ALA A 30 -8.83 -1.81 12.38
CA ALA A 30 -7.83 -0.88 11.92
C ALA A 30 -6.83 -1.62 11.02
N ILE A 31 -6.42 -1.00 9.93
CA ILE A 31 -5.41 -1.56 9.05
C ILE A 31 -4.09 -1.75 9.80
N ARG A 32 -3.43 -2.87 9.57
CA ARG A 32 -2.11 -3.14 10.13
C ARG A 32 -1.06 -2.98 9.04
N CYS A 33 -0.03 -2.18 9.32
CA CYS A 33 1.06 -1.91 8.40
C CYS A 33 2.41 -2.22 9.04
N TYR A 34 3.39 -2.61 8.23
CA TYR A 34 4.77 -2.60 8.68
C TYR A 34 5.26 -1.17 8.83
N GLN A 35 6.03 -0.91 9.90
CA GLN A 35 6.58 0.41 10.20
C GLN A 35 8.08 0.27 10.45
N CYS A 36 8.88 0.83 9.57
CA CYS A 36 10.33 0.88 9.66
C CYS A 36 10.90 1.96 8.74
N SER A 37 12.16 2.34 8.99
CA SER A 37 12.95 3.18 8.10
C SER A 37 14.37 2.64 8.04
N SER A 38 14.89 2.44 6.83
CA SER A 38 16.27 1.95 6.66
C SER A 38 17.34 2.91 7.20
N ASP A 39 17.00 4.18 7.46
CA ASP A 39 17.89 5.14 8.11
C ASP A 39 18.08 4.85 9.61
N THR A 40 17.12 4.14 10.20
CA THR A 40 17.15 3.76 11.63
C THR A 40 17.55 2.32 11.85
N ASP A 41 17.79 1.56 10.79
CA ASP A 41 18.25 0.19 10.90
C ASP A 41 19.62 0.14 11.59
N PRO A 42 19.90 -0.87 12.42
CA PRO A 42 21.19 -1.07 13.03
C PRO A 42 22.30 -1.20 11.98
N LYS A 43 23.50 -0.72 12.31
CA LYS A 43 24.62 -0.75 11.38
C LYS A 43 24.93 -2.18 10.92
N GLY A 44 24.85 -2.40 9.61
CA GLY A 44 25.10 -3.69 8.98
C GLY A 44 23.87 -4.59 8.86
N GLU A 45 22.70 -4.09 9.25
CA GLU A 45 21.41 -4.77 9.05
C GLU A 45 20.55 -4.00 8.05
N ASP A 46 19.68 -4.70 7.34
CA ASP A 46 18.69 -4.12 6.41
C ASP A 46 17.30 -4.65 6.78
N LEU A 47 16.81 -4.24 7.95
CA LEU A 47 15.54 -4.70 8.48
C LEU A 47 14.37 -4.18 7.66
N CYS A 48 14.49 -2.95 7.15
CA CYS A 48 13.45 -2.33 6.33
C CYS A 48 13.48 -2.74 4.85
N GLY A 49 14.47 -3.51 4.42
CA GLY A 49 14.57 -4.06 3.06
C GLY A 49 14.87 -3.00 2.00
N ALA A 50 15.91 -2.20 2.22
CA ALA A 50 16.39 -1.20 1.25
C ALA A 50 17.23 -1.86 0.15
N TYR A 51 18.04 -2.82 0.49
CA TYR A 51 18.97 -3.52 -0.41
C TYR A 51 18.63 -5.00 -0.55
N GLU A 52 18.11 -5.62 0.50
CA GLU A 52 17.71 -7.01 0.56
C GLU A 52 16.17 -7.15 0.45
N LYS A 53 15.72 -8.39 0.33
CA LYS A 53 14.28 -8.69 0.37
C LYS A 53 13.77 -8.43 1.78
N PHE A 54 12.68 -7.65 1.89
CA PHE A 54 12.03 -7.38 3.15
C PHE A 54 11.58 -8.68 3.83
N ASP A 55 12.06 -8.89 5.05
CA ASP A 55 11.76 -10.06 5.88
C ASP A 55 10.56 -9.75 6.80
N LYS A 56 9.46 -10.47 6.55
CA LYS A 56 8.23 -10.32 7.34
C LYS A 56 8.36 -10.90 8.74
N ASP A 57 9.23 -11.87 8.93
CA ASP A 57 9.39 -12.59 10.20
C ASP A 57 10.18 -11.76 11.20
N LYS A 58 11.04 -10.87 10.70
CA LYS A 58 11.81 -9.91 11.51
C LYS A 58 11.04 -8.63 11.84
N ASN A 59 9.91 -8.39 11.18
CA ASN A 59 9.13 -7.18 11.32
C ASN A 59 7.71 -7.48 11.80
N ILE A 60 7.21 -6.69 12.72
CA ILE A 60 5.84 -6.82 13.23
C ILE A 60 4.96 -5.74 12.58
N ALA A 61 3.82 -6.15 12.03
CA ALA A 61 2.84 -5.20 11.53
C ALA A 61 2.05 -4.59 12.70
N VAL A 62 2.05 -3.28 12.80
CA VAL A 62 1.43 -2.48 13.86
C VAL A 62 0.06 -2.01 13.40
N ASP A 63 -0.91 -1.96 14.31
CA ASP A 63 -2.23 -1.35 14.08
C ASP A 63 -2.06 0.17 13.90
N CYS A 64 -2.53 0.69 12.76
CA CYS A 64 -2.38 2.09 12.42
C CYS A 64 -3.12 3.07 13.34
N ASN A 65 -4.07 2.59 14.14
CA ASN A 65 -4.79 3.42 15.09
C ASN A 65 -4.34 3.18 16.55
N SER A 66 -3.31 2.36 16.77
CA SER A 66 -2.73 2.15 18.08
C SER A 66 -1.73 3.26 18.45
N GLU A 67 -1.41 3.36 19.73
CA GLU A 67 -0.37 4.28 20.24
C GLU A 67 1.05 3.90 19.75
N GLU A 68 1.24 2.67 19.31
CA GLU A 68 2.50 2.19 18.73
C GLU A 68 2.74 2.70 17.30
N SER A 69 1.69 3.24 16.66
CA SER A 69 1.82 3.76 15.30
C SER A 69 2.44 5.15 15.28
N TYR A 70 3.46 5.34 14.45
CA TYR A 70 4.06 6.66 14.21
C TYR A 70 3.06 7.66 13.60
N MET A 71 2.11 7.18 12.85
CA MET A 71 1.04 7.98 12.23
C MET A 71 -0.25 7.17 12.18
N PRO A 72 -1.39 7.75 12.58
CA PRO A 72 -2.68 7.11 12.35
C PRO A 72 -3.00 7.09 10.85
N GLY A 73 -3.78 6.10 10.42
CA GLY A 73 -4.18 6.04 9.03
C GLY A 73 -4.99 4.82 8.64
N THR A 74 -5.50 4.86 7.41
CA THR A 74 -6.31 3.80 6.80
C THR A 74 -5.60 3.15 5.61
N PHE A 75 -4.36 3.57 5.34
CA PHE A 75 -3.53 3.04 4.25
C PHE A 75 -2.16 2.63 4.78
N CYS A 76 -1.58 1.62 4.13
CA CYS A 76 -0.17 1.34 4.26
C CYS A 76 0.59 1.96 3.09
N VAL A 77 1.71 2.61 3.38
CA VAL A 77 2.59 3.15 2.35
C VAL A 77 3.98 2.57 2.45
N LYS A 78 4.62 2.46 1.29
CA LYS A 78 6.04 2.19 1.13
C LYS A 78 6.64 3.31 0.28
N ILE A 79 7.62 4.00 0.84
CA ILE A 79 8.35 5.05 0.16
C ILE A 79 9.76 4.53 -0.11
N THR A 80 10.21 4.64 -1.36
CA THR A 80 11.57 4.34 -1.77
C THR A 80 12.22 5.60 -2.28
N ARG A 81 13.44 5.89 -1.84
CA ARG A 81 14.29 6.95 -2.39
C ARG A 81 15.64 6.34 -2.73
N GLN A 82 16.23 6.78 -3.82
CA GLN A 82 17.55 6.29 -4.22
C GLN A 82 18.37 7.37 -4.91
N SER A 83 19.69 7.25 -4.76
CA SER A 83 20.66 8.16 -5.37
C SER A 83 20.50 8.23 -6.89
N PRO A 84 20.84 9.36 -7.52
CA PRO A 84 20.89 9.51 -8.97
C PRO A 84 21.74 8.41 -9.60
N ARG A 85 21.32 7.91 -10.76
CA ARG A 85 22.12 6.99 -11.56
C ARG A 85 23.23 7.78 -12.26
N GLY A 86 24.47 7.33 -12.15
CA GLY A 86 25.60 7.91 -12.88
C GLY A 86 26.70 8.58 -12.05
N PHE A 87 26.49 8.76 -10.74
CA PHE A 87 27.54 9.22 -9.84
C PHE A 87 28.41 8.04 -9.40
N ILE A 88 29.61 7.94 -9.98
CA ILE A 88 30.55 6.84 -9.70
C ILE A 88 31.22 7.03 -8.35
N TRP A 89 31.27 8.25 -7.83
CA TRP A 89 32.07 8.64 -6.66
C TRP A 89 31.29 8.77 -5.36
N ASP A 90 29.99 9.06 -5.41
CA ASP A 90 29.11 9.03 -4.24
C ASP A 90 28.44 7.66 -4.17
N GLY A 91 28.76 6.87 -3.19
CA GLY A 91 28.20 5.52 -3.03
C GLY A 91 26.69 5.51 -3.30
N ARG A 92 26.22 4.53 -4.05
CA ARG A 92 24.81 4.34 -4.31
C ARG A 92 24.09 4.08 -3.00
N TRP A 93 23.14 4.95 -2.67
CA TRP A 93 22.30 4.76 -1.49
C TRP A 93 20.85 4.53 -1.90
N ARG A 94 20.14 3.81 -1.07
CA ARG A 94 18.71 3.58 -1.17
C ARG A 94 18.09 3.62 0.22
N GLN A 95 17.03 4.38 0.34
CA GLN A 95 16.22 4.50 1.54
C GLN A 95 14.86 3.86 1.29
N VAL A 96 14.37 3.06 2.23
CA VAL A 96 13.00 2.56 2.25
C VAL A 96 12.35 2.94 3.58
N ILE A 97 11.15 3.49 3.49
CA ILE A 97 10.30 3.83 4.63
C ILE A 97 8.98 3.10 4.45
N ARG A 98 8.55 2.42 5.49
CA ARG A 98 7.23 1.76 5.57
C ARG A 98 6.48 2.36 6.74
N ARG A 99 5.21 2.72 6.53
CA ARG A 99 4.40 3.33 7.59
C ARG A 99 2.91 3.29 7.27
N CYS A 100 2.09 3.66 8.26
CA CYS A 100 0.70 4.02 8.07
C CYS A 100 0.58 5.39 7.39
N SER A 101 -0.54 5.65 6.75
CA SER A 101 -0.89 6.96 6.18
C SER A 101 -2.39 7.19 6.21
N SER A 102 -2.80 8.43 6.43
CA SER A 102 -4.21 8.85 6.35
C SER A 102 -4.64 9.22 4.92
N VAL A 103 -3.68 9.41 4.02
CA VAL A 103 -3.91 9.82 2.64
C VAL A 103 -3.10 8.94 1.69
N ALA A 104 -3.73 8.48 0.62
CA ALA A 104 -3.03 7.90 -0.52
C ALA A 104 -2.62 9.03 -1.46
N SER A 105 -1.33 9.21 -1.72
CA SER A 105 -0.79 10.31 -2.54
C SER A 105 -1.35 10.36 -3.97
N THR A 106 -1.76 9.21 -4.49
CA THR A 106 -2.38 9.08 -5.82
C THR A 106 -3.90 9.21 -5.79
N GLY A 107 -4.53 9.30 -4.60
CA GLY A 107 -5.98 9.19 -4.44
C GLY A 107 -6.55 7.81 -4.72
N VAL A 108 -5.72 6.85 -5.15
CA VAL A 108 -6.10 5.46 -5.47
C VAL A 108 -5.11 4.52 -4.78
N THR A 109 -5.61 3.39 -4.28
CA THR A 109 -4.78 2.34 -3.66
C THR A 109 -4.34 1.29 -4.68
N GLY A 110 -3.23 0.61 -4.40
CA GLY A 110 -2.68 -0.44 -5.28
C GLY A 110 -1.83 0.10 -6.43
N VAL A 111 -1.56 1.39 -6.46
CA VAL A 111 -0.69 2.04 -7.44
C VAL A 111 0.47 2.77 -6.75
N CYS A 112 1.55 2.98 -7.51
CA CYS A 112 2.70 3.75 -7.06
C CYS A 112 2.77 5.07 -7.83
N ASN A 113 3.05 6.15 -7.11
CA ASN A 113 3.49 7.42 -7.69
C ASN A 113 5.01 7.47 -7.65
N TRP A 114 5.63 8.09 -8.64
CA TRP A 114 7.08 8.17 -8.73
C TRP A 114 7.53 9.44 -9.45
N GLY A 115 8.76 9.81 -9.23
CA GLY A 115 9.36 10.97 -9.87
C GLY A 115 10.84 11.09 -9.56
N VAL A 116 11.41 12.18 -10.05
CA VAL A 116 12.80 12.55 -9.80
C VAL A 116 12.80 13.99 -9.28
N TYR A 117 13.46 14.23 -8.14
CA TYR A 117 13.68 15.58 -7.64
C TYR A 117 14.70 16.34 -8.49
N GLU A 118 14.75 17.64 -8.36
CA GLU A 118 15.71 18.51 -9.09
C GLU A 118 17.17 18.11 -8.88
N ASN A 119 17.50 17.54 -7.70
CA ASN A 119 18.83 17.01 -7.39
C ASN A 119 19.10 15.62 -7.98
N GLY A 120 18.20 15.09 -8.80
CA GLY A 120 18.34 13.79 -9.48
C GLY A 120 17.96 12.59 -8.62
N VAL A 121 17.55 12.77 -7.37
CA VAL A 121 17.11 11.68 -6.50
C VAL A 121 15.78 11.12 -7.00
N TYR A 122 15.76 9.83 -7.31
CA TYR A 122 14.51 9.10 -7.62
C TYR A 122 13.70 8.84 -6.34
N TRP A 123 12.41 9.00 -6.44
CA TRP A 123 11.47 8.61 -5.39
C TRP A 123 10.29 7.81 -5.96
N GLU A 124 9.77 6.92 -5.15
CA GLU A 124 8.58 6.11 -5.43
C GLU A 124 7.77 5.97 -4.14
N GLU A 125 6.46 6.20 -4.22
CA GLU A 125 5.53 6.01 -3.12
C GLU A 125 4.38 5.12 -3.58
N CYS A 126 4.24 3.97 -2.93
CA CYS A 126 3.18 2.99 -3.19
C CYS A 126 2.22 2.96 -2.00
N SER A 127 0.93 3.11 -2.26
CA SER A 127 -0.14 3.07 -1.26
C SER A 127 -1.03 1.86 -1.47
N CYS A 128 -1.42 1.20 -0.38
CA CYS A 128 -2.34 0.07 -0.41
C CYS A 128 -3.26 0.07 0.83
N SER A 129 -4.39 -0.62 0.73
CA SER A 129 -5.46 -0.61 1.75
C SER A 129 -5.71 -1.98 2.39
N GLU A 130 -4.83 -2.95 2.17
CA GLU A 130 -4.91 -4.27 2.79
C GLU A 130 -3.93 -4.39 3.96
N ASN A 131 -4.22 -5.31 4.90
CA ASN A 131 -3.33 -5.58 6.01
C ASN A 131 -1.95 -6.03 5.52
N SER A 132 -0.90 -5.39 6.05
CA SER A 132 0.50 -5.76 5.78
C SER A 132 0.90 -5.70 4.30
N CYS A 133 0.17 -4.93 3.48
CA CYS A 133 0.38 -4.87 2.03
C CYS A 133 1.64 -4.11 1.61
N ASN A 134 2.22 -3.28 2.49
CA ASN A 134 3.42 -2.51 2.18
C ASN A 134 4.73 -3.32 2.26
N THR A 135 4.66 -4.62 2.00
CA THR A 135 5.82 -5.53 1.99
C THR A 135 6.56 -5.58 0.66
N ALA A 136 5.83 -5.61 -0.46
CA ALA A 136 6.41 -5.79 -1.78
C ALA A 136 6.51 -4.48 -2.57
N SER A 137 7.46 -4.40 -3.49
CA SER A 137 7.28 -3.62 -4.70
C SER A 137 6.34 -4.43 -5.59
N THR A 138 5.31 -3.80 -6.14
CA THR A 138 4.35 -4.44 -7.04
C THR A 138 5.04 -4.88 -8.34
N LEU A 139 5.72 -6.01 -8.30
CA LEU A 139 5.97 -6.77 -9.52
C LEU A 139 4.65 -7.41 -9.87
N SER A 140 3.94 -6.78 -10.79
CA SER A 140 2.60 -7.19 -11.17
C SER A 140 2.61 -8.65 -11.66
N SER A 141 1.63 -9.40 -11.20
CA SER A 141 1.33 -10.76 -11.66
C SER A 141 1.13 -10.88 -13.19
N PHE A 142 1.01 -9.76 -13.88
CA PHE A 142 0.89 -9.69 -15.34
C PHE A 142 2.09 -10.27 -16.09
N SER A 143 3.31 -10.17 -15.57
CA SER A 143 4.50 -10.74 -16.21
C SER A 143 4.45 -12.26 -16.29
N ILE A 144 3.93 -12.92 -15.29
CA ILE A 144 3.81 -14.39 -15.27
C ILE A 144 2.77 -14.86 -16.28
N ILE A 145 1.64 -14.17 -16.38
CA ILE A 145 0.57 -14.51 -17.34
C ILE A 145 1.06 -14.35 -18.77
N ILE A 146 1.81 -13.29 -19.08
CA ILE A 146 2.37 -13.05 -20.41
C ILE A 146 3.39 -14.14 -20.77
N LEU A 147 4.28 -14.51 -19.86
CA LEU A 147 5.25 -15.57 -20.08
C LEU A 147 4.57 -16.93 -20.31
N LEU A 148 3.55 -17.28 -19.52
CA LEU A 148 2.78 -18.50 -19.71
C LEU A 148 2.03 -18.53 -21.05
N SER A 149 1.46 -17.41 -21.47
CA SER A 149 0.76 -17.33 -22.77
C SER A 149 1.72 -17.49 -23.95
N LEU A 150 2.91 -16.92 -23.87
CA LEU A 150 3.95 -17.07 -24.90
C LEU A 150 4.46 -18.52 -24.99
N THR A 151 4.70 -19.19 -23.87
CA THR A 151 5.16 -20.58 -23.85
C THR A 151 4.11 -21.53 -24.44
N ILE A 152 2.85 -21.35 -24.11
CA ILE A 152 1.74 -22.15 -24.66
C ILE A 152 1.65 -21.95 -26.19
N SER A 153 1.78 -20.70 -26.66
CA SER A 153 1.75 -20.41 -28.10
C SER A 153 2.89 -21.08 -28.86
N ILE A 154 4.10 -21.12 -28.31
CA ILE A 154 5.27 -21.78 -28.89
C ILE A 154 5.05 -23.30 -28.97
N ILE A 155 4.52 -23.90 -27.90
CA ILE A 155 4.22 -25.34 -27.86
C ILE A 155 3.19 -25.70 -28.91
N ILE A 156 2.10 -24.95 -29.04
CA ILE A 156 1.06 -25.21 -30.06
C ILE A 156 1.64 -25.06 -31.46
N PHE A 157 2.52 -24.10 -31.70
CA PHE A 157 3.17 -23.92 -33.01
C PHE A 157 4.13 -25.05 -33.34
N SER A 158 4.83 -25.63 -32.35
CA SER A 158 5.77 -26.74 -32.53
C SER A 158 5.09 -28.10 -32.74
N LEU A 159 3.81 -28.23 -32.35
CA LEU A 159 3.02 -29.47 -32.52
C LEU A 159 2.20 -29.50 -33.82
N ARG A 160 2.28 -28.46 -34.65
CA ARG A 160 1.65 -28.34 -35.96
C ARG A 160 2.64 -28.59 -37.10
#